data_3619381a57890227e7a32ff24290cc8b
#
_entry.id   3619381a57890227e7a32ff24290cc8b
#
_cell.length_a   1.000
_cell.length_b   1.000
_cell.length_c   1.000
_cell.angle_alpha   90.00
_cell.angle_beta   90.00
_cell.angle_gamma   90.00
#
_symmetry.space_group_name_H-M   'P 1'
#
loop_
_entity.id
_entity.type
_entity.pdbx_description
1 polymer ?
#
loop_
_entity_poly.entity_id
_entity_poly.type
_entity_poly.pdbx_seq_one_letter_code
_entity_poly.pdbx_strand_id
1 'polypeptide(L)'
;RALNTRKTEAREYQTRDPGIFFTVKKVLYDGRSRFQRIEIVLNRDYGRVLLLDGLVQTTERDEFYYHEMLVHPAMASHPRPRHVLIIGGGDGGALREVLKHPVAKAWLVEIDGQVIEACRAHFPWLRPAFKDRRAELVVEDGNVFIDQVRETFDVILVDSSDPVGPSTVLHQESFYRKLKAKLRPGGIIAAQAGSLMLHLDSHARK
;
A
#
# COMPACT_ATOMS: atom_id res chain seq x y z
N ARG A 1 13.11 -3.91 -22.76
CA ARG A 1 12.64 -5.32 -22.92
C ARG A 1 11.29 -5.29 -23.61
N ALA A 2 11.09 -6.13 -24.63
CA ALA A 2 9.80 -6.23 -25.30
C ALA A 2 8.76 -6.72 -24.27
N LEU A 3 7.64 -6.00 -24.16
CA LEU A 3 6.52 -6.39 -23.32
C LEU A 3 5.97 -7.73 -23.82
N ASN A 4 5.78 -8.68 -22.90
CA ASN A 4 5.17 -9.96 -23.23
C ASN A 4 3.68 -9.74 -23.55
N THR A 5 3.36 -9.55 -24.82
CA THR A 5 2.01 -9.26 -25.31
C THR A 5 1.07 -10.47 -25.30
N ARG A 6 1.53 -11.65 -24.83
CA ARG A 6 0.76 -12.90 -24.87
C ARG A 6 -0.01 -13.22 -23.56
N LYS A 7 0.13 -12.42 -22.50
CA LYS A 7 -0.65 -12.63 -21.27
C LYS A 7 -2.11 -12.26 -21.55
N THR A 8 -3.00 -13.25 -21.56
CA THR A 8 -4.44 -13.07 -21.82
C THR A 8 -5.28 -13.13 -20.54
N GLU A 9 -4.71 -13.68 -19.46
CA GLU A 9 -5.37 -13.85 -18.16
C GLU A 9 -4.40 -13.54 -17.02
N ALA A 10 -4.94 -13.01 -15.92
CA ALA A 10 -4.31 -12.98 -14.61
C ALA A 10 -5.18 -13.80 -13.65
N ARG A 11 -4.53 -14.60 -12.83
CA ARG A 11 -5.18 -15.48 -11.84
C ARG A 11 -4.55 -15.23 -10.48
N GLU A 12 -5.39 -15.10 -9.48
CA GLU A 12 -5.01 -14.98 -8.08
C GLU A 12 -5.76 -16.03 -7.27
N TYR A 13 -5.05 -16.78 -6.46
CA TYR A 13 -5.64 -17.72 -5.50
C TYR A 13 -5.55 -17.13 -4.11
N GLN A 14 -6.70 -16.82 -3.52
CA GLN A 14 -6.77 -16.22 -2.19
C GLN A 14 -6.65 -17.26 -1.06
N THR A 15 -7.02 -18.51 -1.37
CA THR A 15 -6.83 -19.70 -0.54
C THR A 15 -6.51 -20.90 -1.45
N ARG A 16 -6.57 -22.13 -0.91
CA ARG A 16 -6.31 -23.35 -1.71
C ARG A 16 -7.34 -23.57 -2.81
N ASP A 17 -8.60 -23.19 -2.58
CA ASP A 17 -9.71 -23.48 -3.48
C ASP A 17 -10.27 -22.23 -4.20
N PRO A 18 -10.73 -21.17 -3.50
CA PRO A 18 -11.24 -19.98 -4.18
C PRO A 18 -10.13 -19.11 -4.72
N GLY A 19 -10.33 -18.63 -5.93
CA GLY A 19 -9.49 -17.66 -6.60
C GLY A 19 -10.32 -16.79 -7.52
N ILE A 20 -9.71 -15.69 -7.92
CA ILE A 20 -10.26 -14.81 -8.94
C ILE A 20 -9.41 -14.84 -10.19
N PHE A 21 -10.04 -14.64 -11.33
CA PHE A 21 -9.33 -14.41 -12.58
C PHE A 21 -9.98 -13.29 -13.36
N PHE A 22 -9.20 -12.61 -14.17
CA PHE A 22 -9.69 -11.61 -15.12
C PHE A 22 -8.88 -11.61 -16.40
N THR A 23 -9.54 -11.22 -17.49
CA THR A 23 -8.90 -11.12 -18.79
C THR A 23 -7.97 -9.92 -18.86
N VAL A 24 -6.83 -10.08 -19.50
CA VAL A 24 -5.85 -9.03 -19.73
C VAL A 24 -5.98 -8.52 -21.16
N LYS A 25 -6.37 -7.25 -21.31
CA LYS A 25 -6.43 -6.58 -22.62
C LYS A 25 -5.03 -6.20 -23.11
N LYS A 26 -4.19 -5.73 -22.21
CA LYS A 26 -2.83 -5.26 -22.51
C LYS A 26 -1.95 -5.32 -21.26
N VAL A 27 -0.70 -5.71 -21.42
CA VAL A 27 0.34 -5.53 -20.41
C VAL A 27 0.93 -4.15 -20.61
N LEU A 28 0.87 -3.30 -19.57
CA LEU A 28 1.40 -1.94 -19.58
C LEU A 28 2.83 -1.90 -19.02
N TYR A 29 3.09 -2.75 -18.02
CA TYR A 29 4.39 -2.90 -17.39
C TYR A 29 4.57 -4.36 -16.94
N ASP A 30 5.77 -4.90 -17.08
CA ASP A 30 6.18 -6.21 -16.58
C ASP A 30 7.66 -6.10 -16.22
N GLY A 31 7.96 -6.10 -14.96
CA GLY A 31 9.30 -5.96 -14.41
C GLY A 31 9.49 -6.79 -13.16
N ARG A 32 10.73 -6.87 -12.70
CA ARG A 32 11.09 -7.56 -11.48
C ARG A 32 12.10 -6.72 -10.70
N SER A 33 11.75 -6.40 -9.46
CA SER A 33 12.67 -5.83 -8.49
C SER A 33 13.45 -6.95 -7.77
N ARG A 34 14.26 -6.57 -6.81
CA ARG A 34 14.89 -7.54 -5.90
C ARG A 34 13.90 -8.19 -4.93
N PHE A 35 12.72 -7.61 -4.79
CA PHE A 35 11.71 -8.06 -3.83
C PHE A 35 10.64 -8.93 -4.49
N GLN A 36 10.16 -8.52 -5.69
CA GLN A 36 8.96 -9.10 -6.30
C GLN A 36 8.88 -8.83 -7.80
N ARG A 37 8.01 -9.56 -8.47
CA ARG A 37 7.57 -9.23 -9.82
C ARG A 37 6.49 -8.18 -9.76
N ILE A 38 6.61 -7.15 -10.58
CA ILE A 38 5.66 -6.03 -10.65
C ILE A 38 5.03 -6.07 -12.04
N GLU A 39 3.73 -6.19 -12.11
CA GLU A 39 2.99 -6.16 -13.36
C GLU A 39 1.90 -5.08 -13.28
N ILE A 40 1.73 -4.32 -14.35
CA ILE A 40 0.56 -3.45 -14.53
C ILE A 40 -0.12 -3.87 -15.81
N VAL A 41 -1.36 -4.30 -15.69
CA VAL A 41 -2.16 -4.77 -16.83
C VAL A 41 -3.40 -3.90 -16.99
N LEU A 42 -3.95 -3.89 -18.21
CA LEU A 42 -5.21 -3.24 -18.52
C LEU A 42 -6.31 -4.31 -18.62
N ASN A 43 -7.34 -4.16 -17.80
CA ASN A 43 -8.59 -4.90 -17.87
C ASN A 43 -9.71 -3.97 -18.38
N ARG A 44 -10.81 -4.53 -18.93
CA ARG A 44 -11.92 -3.71 -19.47
C ARG A 44 -12.76 -3.07 -18.38
N ASP A 45 -13.01 -3.82 -17.30
CA ASP A 45 -13.94 -3.40 -16.23
C ASP A 45 -13.24 -2.67 -15.11
N TYR A 46 -12.02 -3.11 -14.75
CA TYR A 46 -11.24 -2.56 -13.63
C TYR A 46 -10.21 -1.50 -14.03
N GLY A 47 -10.04 -1.26 -15.36
CA GLY A 47 -9.01 -0.33 -15.83
C GLY A 47 -7.60 -0.90 -15.63
N ARG A 48 -6.69 -0.10 -15.11
CA ARG A 48 -5.33 -0.54 -14.77
C ARG A 48 -5.35 -1.32 -13.47
N VAL A 49 -4.62 -2.43 -13.46
CA VAL A 49 -4.51 -3.33 -12.31
C VAL A 49 -3.03 -3.54 -12.00
N LEU A 50 -2.63 -3.24 -10.78
CA LEU A 50 -1.31 -3.56 -10.24
C LEU A 50 -1.33 -4.96 -9.66
N LEU A 51 -0.35 -5.79 -10.06
CA LEU A 51 -0.11 -7.09 -9.45
C LEU A 51 1.34 -7.13 -8.93
N LEU A 52 1.49 -7.65 -7.72
CA LEU A 52 2.78 -7.96 -7.11
C LEU A 52 2.86 -9.48 -6.91
N ASP A 53 3.85 -10.12 -7.54
CA ASP A 53 3.98 -11.58 -7.60
C ASP A 53 2.70 -12.31 -8.04
N GLY A 54 1.89 -11.65 -8.89
CA GLY A 54 0.63 -12.16 -9.41
C GLY A 54 -0.60 -11.89 -8.53
N LEU A 55 -0.43 -11.32 -7.33
CA LEU A 55 -1.51 -10.91 -6.44
C LEU A 55 -1.98 -9.49 -6.77
N VAL A 56 -3.28 -9.29 -6.89
CA VAL A 56 -3.87 -7.96 -7.13
C VAL A 56 -3.69 -7.09 -5.90
N GLN A 57 -3.11 -5.92 -6.10
CA GLN A 57 -2.91 -4.93 -5.04
C GLN A 57 -3.91 -3.78 -5.16
N THR A 58 -4.05 -3.24 -6.37
CA THR A 58 -4.93 -2.10 -6.60
C THR A 58 -5.48 -2.10 -8.01
N THR A 59 -6.68 -1.58 -8.22
CA THR A 59 -7.29 -1.37 -9.53
C THR A 59 -7.76 0.07 -9.71
N GLU A 60 -7.74 0.58 -10.93
CA GLU A 60 -8.17 1.94 -11.26
C GLU A 60 -9.59 2.23 -10.81
N ARG A 61 -10.48 1.22 -10.86
CA ARG A 61 -11.91 1.39 -10.64
C ARG A 61 -12.30 1.45 -9.18
N ASP A 62 -11.67 0.66 -8.30
CA ASP A 62 -12.18 0.43 -6.95
C ASP A 62 -11.15 0.66 -5.83
N GLU A 63 -9.90 1.06 -6.16
CA GLU A 63 -8.85 1.29 -5.17
C GLU A 63 -9.26 2.30 -4.10
N PHE A 64 -10.12 3.26 -4.46
CA PHE A 64 -10.54 4.32 -3.55
C PHE A 64 -11.34 3.78 -2.36
N TYR A 65 -12.12 2.70 -2.50
CA TYR A 65 -12.82 2.08 -1.38
C TYR A 65 -11.85 1.68 -0.26
N TYR A 66 -10.77 1.05 -0.65
CA TYR A 66 -9.74 0.62 0.29
C TYR A 66 -8.99 1.81 0.90
N HIS A 67 -8.46 2.70 0.07
CA HIS A 67 -7.63 3.80 0.54
C HIS A 67 -8.42 4.81 1.39
N GLU A 68 -9.66 5.11 1.01
CA GLU A 68 -10.53 5.98 1.81
C GLU A 68 -10.84 5.36 3.18
N MET A 69 -11.13 4.06 3.23
CA MET A 69 -11.43 3.37 4.49
C MET A 69 -10.21 3.20 5.39
N LEU A 70 -9.02 3.04 4.83
CA LEU A 70 -7.78 3.00 5.60
C LEU A 70 -7.45 4.38 6.20
N VAL A 71 -7.63 5.44 5.41
CA VAL A 71 -7.11 6.78 5.74
C VAL A 71 -8.12 7.62 6.50
N HIS A 72 -9.32 7.82 5.95
CA HIS A 72 -10.23 8.84 6.47
C HIS A 72 -10.74 8.58 7.89
N PRO A 73 -11.06 7.35 8.32
CA PRO A 73 -11.46 7.10 9.72
C PRO A 73 -10.35 7.49 10.71
N ALA A 74 -9.10 7.14 10.42
CA ALA A 74 -7.97 7.48 11.29
C ALA A 74 -7.74 9.00 11.33
N MET A 75 -7.75 9.64 10.16
CA MET A 75 -7.52 11.08 10.03
C MET A 75 -8.63 11.90 10.67
N ALA A 76 -9.89 11.47 10.54
CA ALA A 76 -11.05 12.16 11.12
C ALA A 76 -11.17 11.95 12.63
N SER A 77 -10.63 10.84 13.17
CA SER A 77 -10.66 10.56 14.61
C SER A 77 -9.58 11.33 15.39
N HIS A 78 -8.58 11.88 14.71
CA HIS A 78 -7.56 12.71 15.35
C HIS A 78 -7.92 14.21 15.23
N PRO A 79 -7.90 15.00 16.31
CA PRO A 79 -8.38 16.38 16.28
C PRO A 79 -7.57 17.30 15.36
N ARG A 80 -6.29 17.01 15.14
CA ARG A 80 -5.40 17.80 14.30
C ARG A 80 -4.25 16.97 13.72
N PRO A 81 -4.48 16.10 12.74
CA PRO A 81 -3.44 15.25 12.16
C PRO A 81 -2.52 16.08 11.25
N ARG A 82 -1.33 16.43 11.74
CA ARG A 82 -0.36 17.27 11.02
C ARG A 82 0.79 16.48 10.42
N HIS A 83 1.27 15.46 11.13
CA HIS A 83 2.39 14.61 10.73
C HIS A 83 1.90 13.18 10.59
N VAL A 84 1.92 12.67 9.38
CA VAL A 84 1.38 11.35 9.03
C VAL A 84 2.48 10.49 8.43
N LEU A 85 2.60 9.27 8.94
CA LEU A 85 3.48 8.24 8.39
C LEU A 85 2.63 7.18 7.68
N ILE A 86 3.03 6.80 6.48
CA ILE A 86 2.49 5.69 5.72
C ILE A 86 3.62 4.69 5.52
N ILE A 87 3.44 3.45 5.96
CA ILE A 87 4.40 2.36 5.76
C ILE A 87 3.81 1.40 4.75
N GLY A 88 4.52 1.20 3.63
CA GLY A 88 4.01 0.61 2.43
C GLY A 88 3.28 1.62 1.55
N GLY A 89 2.28 1.18 0.79
CA GLY A 89 1.46 2.06 -0.03
C GLY A 89 2.20 2.68 -1.23
N GLY A 90 3.17 1.96 -1.78
CA GLY A 90 3.99 2.42 -2.91
C GLY A 90 3.18 2.74 -4.18
N ASP A 91 1.91 2.36 -4.25
CA ASP A 91 1.01 2.78 -5.33
C ASP A 91 0.59 4.26 -5.22
N GLY A 92 0.65 4.85 -4.01
CA GLY A 92 0.34 6.26 -3.75
C GLY A 92 -1.12 6.55 -3.44
N GLY A 93 -1.98 5.53 -3.34
CA GLY A 93 -3.39 5.69 -3.03
C GLY A 93 -3.63 6.25 -1.64
N ALA A 94 -3.04 5.63 -0.61
CA ALA A 94 -3.11 6.13 0.76
C ALA A 94 -2.51 7.55 0.89
N LEU A 95 -1.39 7.82 0.20
CA LEU A 95 -0.78 9.15 0.19
C LEU A 95 -1.74 10.20 -0.40
N ARG A 96 -2.42 9.89 -1.51
CA ARG A 96 -3.43 10.76 -2.11
C ARG A 96 -4.53 11.11 -1.11
N GLU A 97 -5.04 10.12 -0.38
CA GLU A 97 -6.11 10.34 0.60
C GLU A 97 -5.64 11.16 1.80
N VAL A 98 -4.44 10.89 2.32
CA VAL A 98 -3.83 11.69 3.39
C VAL A 98 -3.69 13.16 3.00
N LEU A 99 -3.29 13.43 1.76
CA LEU A 99 -3.06 14.79 1.26
C LEU A 99 -4.34 15.60 1.05
N LYS A 100 -5.52 14.96 1.06
CA LYS A 100 -6.82 15.66 1.10
C LYS A 100 -7.07 16.35 2.46
N HIS A 101 -6.37 15.92 3.51
CA HIS A 101 -6.44 16.53 4.85
C HIS A 101 -5.41 17.67 5.03
N PRO A 102 -5.60 18.56 6.03
CA PRO A 102 -4.70 19.70 6.27
C PRO A 102 -3.40 19.30 6.97
N VAL A 103 -2.72 18.27 6.46
CA VAL A 103 -1.44 17.79 6.98
C VAL A 103 -0.33 18.81 6.71
N ALA A 104 0.64 18.86 7.61
CA ALA A 104 1.87 19.64 7.39
C ALA A 104 2.88 18.82 6.59
N LYS A 105 2.96 17.51 6.88
CA LYS A 105 3.89 16.59 6.22
C LYS A 105 3.35 15.17 6.27
N ALA A 106 3.52 14.44 5.17
CA ALA A 106 3.22 13.02 5.02
C ALA A 106 4.49 12.30 4.54
N TRP A 107 4.92 11.29 5.28
CA TRP A 107 5.98 10.38 4.87
C TRP A 107 5.36 9.13 4.28
N LEU A 108 5.84 8.72 3.12
CA LEU A 108 5.53 7.42 2.53
C LEU A 108 6.83 6.61 2.47
N VAL A 109 6.87 5.52 3.22
CA VAL A 109 8.05 4.65 3.35
C VAL A 109 7.74 3.33 2.68
N GLU A 110 8.31 3.12 1.50
CA GLU A 110 8.11 1.94 0.67
C GLU A 110 9.45 1.23 0.44
N ILE A 111 9.47 -0.07 0.67
CA ILE A 111 10.69 -0.88 0.54
C ILE A 111 11.11 -1.02 -0.94
N ASP A 112 10.14 -1.03 -1.85
CA ASP A 112 10.36 -1.28 -3.28
C ASP A 112 10.15 0.00 -4.11
N GLY A 113 11.23 0.74 -4.31
CA GLY A 113 11.19 1.95 -5.14
C GLY A 113 10.73 1.70 -6.59
N GLN A 114 10.83 0.46 -7.11
CA GLN A 114 10.33 0.16 -8.45
C GLN A 114 8.80 0.11 -8.49
N VAL A 115 8.12 -0.22 -7.37
CA VAL A 115 6.66 -0.09 -7.27
C VAL A 115 6.26 1.37 -7.40
N ILE A 116 6.90 2.27 -6.64
CA ILE A 116 6.63 3.72 -6.72
C ILE A 116 6.80 4.21 -8.17
N GLU A 117 7.92 3.87 -8.82
CA GLU A 117 8.19 4.32 -10.18
C GLU A 117 7.19 3.77 -11.21
N ALA A 118 6.84 2.49 -11.11
CA ALA A 118 5.84 1.87 -11.99
C ALA A 118 4.47 2.53 -11.82
N CYS A 119 4.05 2.77 -10.57
CA CYS A 119 2.77 3.41 -10.28
C CYS A 119 2.75 4.88 -10.73
N ARG A 120 3.79 5.65 -10.47
CA ARG A 120 3.94 7.02 -10.99
C ARG A 120 3.84 7.10 -12.51
N ALA A 121 4.38 6.11 -13.22
CA ALA A 121 4.34 6.07 -14.68
C ALA A 121 2.97 5.69 -15.22
N HIS A 122 2.30 4.74 -14.56
CA HIS A 122 1.12 4.08 -15.14
C HIS A 122 -0.21 4.40 -14.47
N PHE A 123 -0.24 5.03 -13.26
CA PHE A 123 -1.47 5.48 -12.59
C PHE A 123 -1.54 7.01 -12.55
N PRO A 124 -2.00 7.66 -13.63
CA PRO A 124 -1.94 9.11 -13.77
C PRO A 124 -2.73 9.88 -12.70
N TRP A 125 -3.80 9.30 -12.14
CA TRP A 125 -4.61 9.92 -11.10
C TRP A 125 -3.94 9.89 -9.71
N LEU A 126 -2.95 9.04 -9.48
CA LEU A 126 -2.14 8.99 -8.25
C LEU A 126 -0.88 9.86 -8.34
N ARG A 127 -0.44 10.15 -9.56
CA ARG A 127 0.80 10.92 -9.83
C ARG A 127 0.90 12.26 -9.10
N PRO A 128 -0.18 13.07 -8.95
CA PRO A 128 -0.10 14.33 -8.23
C PRO A 128 0.33 14.19 -6.77
N ALA A 129 -0.06 13.10 -6.09
CA ALA A 129 0.29 12.86 -4.70
C ALA A 129 1.82 12.75 -4.50
N PHE A 130 2.50 12.07 -5.40
CA PHE A 130 3.96 11.92 -5.35
C PHE A 130 4.74 13.22 -5.61
N LYS A 131 4.08 14.27 -6.08
CA LYS A 131 4.66 15.59 -6.37
C LYS A 131 4.24 16.66 -5.38
N ASP A 132 3.37 16.34 -4.43
CA ASP A 132 2.93 17.30 -3.43
C ASP A 132 4.12 17.67 -2.52
N ARG A 133 4.30 18.98 -2.27
CA ARG A 133 5.39 19.50 -1.43
C ARG A 133 5.34 19.01 0.02
N ARG A 134 4.21 18.52 0.47
CA ARG A 134 4.01 17.96 1.82
C ARG A 134 4.41 16.49 1.89
N ALA A 135 4.56 15.82 0.75
CA ALA A 135 4.94 14.41 0.68
C ALA A 135 6.46 14.26 0.73
N GLU A 136 6.93 13.33 1.55
CA GLU A 136 8.30 12.85 1.57
C GLU A 136 8.30 11.36 1.24
N LEU A 137 8.95 10.99 0.14
CA LEU A 137 9.06 9.60 -0.32
C LEU A 137 10.39 9.04 0.16
N VAL A 138 10.33 7.95 0.92
CA VAL A 138 11.50 7.25 1.46
C VAL A 138 11.50 5.82 0.93
N VAL A 139 12.56 5.43 0.24
CA VAL A 139 12.72 4.04 -0.23
C VAL A 139 13.56 3.29 0.79
N GLU A 140 12.89 2.65 1.74
CA GLU A 140 13.53 1.92 2.84
C GLU A 140 12.57 0.87 3.43
N ASP A 141 13.13 -0.11 4.14
CA ASP A 141 12.37 -1.03 4.98
C ASP A 141 11.68 -0.24 6.12
N GLY A 142 10.35 -0.34 6.21
CA GLY A 142 9.57 0.37 7.23
C GLY A 142 9.96 0.01 8.66
N ASN A 143 10.42 -1.23 8.92
CA ASN A 143 10.89 -1.64 10.23
C ASN A 143 12.26 -1.03 10.59
N VAL A 144 13.11 -0.78 9.59
CA VAL A 144 14.38 -0.07 9.78
C VAL A 144 14.12 1.42 9.94
N PHE A 145 13.29 1.99 9.08
CA PHE A 145 12.94 3.41 9.14
C PHE A 145 12.38 3.81 10.52
N ILE A 146 11.46 3.01 11.09
CA ILE A 146 10.83 3.37 12.37
C ILE A 146 11.83 3.37 13.54
N ASP A 147 12.90 2.60 13.46
CA ASP A 147 13.96 2.62 14.48
C ASP A 147 14.84 3.89 14.35
N GLN A 148 15.05 4.40 13.15
CA GLN A 148 15.99 5.49 12.88
C GLN A 148 15.33 6.88 12.88
N VAL A 149 14.04 6.95 12.53
CA VAL A 149 13.32 8.23 12.43
C VAL A 149 13.28 8.95 13.78
N ARG A 150 13.57 10.25 13.78
CA ARG A 150 13.50 11.10 14.98
C ARG A 150 12.12 11.72 15.19
N GLU A 151 11.38 11.85 14.14
CA GLU A 151 10.04 12.42 14.12
C GLU A 151 9.05 11.56 14.89
N THR A 152 8.00 12.22 15.36
CA THR A 152 6.82 11.61 15.96
C THR A 152 5.59 11.99 15.15
N PHE A 153 4.59 11.08 15.12
CA PHE A 153 3.47 11.17 14.20
C PHE A 153 2.14 11.29 14.94
N ASP A 154 1.21 12.01 14.34
CA ASP A 154 -0.17 12.11 14.81
C ASP A 154 -0.98 10.88 14.32
N VAL A 155 -0.69 10.41 13.11
CA VAL A 155 -1.31 9.21 12.54
C VAL A 155 -0.24 8.37 11.85
N ILE A 156 -0.28 7.07 12.06
CA ILE A 156 0.54 6.08 11.34
C ILE A 156 -0.40 5.11 10.62
N LEU A 157 -0.22 4.98 9.32
CA LEU A 157 -0.95 4.06 8.46
C LEU A 157 -0.01 2.93 8.04
N VAL A 158 -0.44 1.68 8.21
CA VAL A 158 0.29 0.50 7.72
C VAL A 158 -0.47 -0.05 6.53
N ASP A 159 0.00 0.31 5.35
CA ASP A 159 -0.57 -0.05 4.06
C ASP A 159 0.32 -1.09 3.39
N SER A 160 0.39 -2.26 4.02
CA SER A 160 1.23 -3.37 3.57
C SER A 160 0.42 -4.45 2.87
N SER A 161 1.08 -5.21 2.00
CA SER A 161 0.53 -6.48 1.50
C SER A 161 0.33 -7.49 2.64
N ASP A 162 -0.38 -8.59 2.34
CA ASP A 162 -0.54 -9.71 3.27
C ASP A 162 0.83 -10.22 3.81
N PRO A 163 0.86 -10.89 4.98
CA PRO A 163 2.08 -11.28 5.69
C PRO A 163 2.87 -12.39 4.98
N VAL A 164 3.34 -12.08 3.77
CA VAL A 164 4.15 -12.97 2.92
C VAL A 164 5.46 -12.27 2.57
N GLY A 165 6.59 -12.97 2.77
CA GLY A 165 7.91 -12.41 2.46
C GLY A 165 8.28 -11.21 3.35
N PRO A 166 8.73 -10.09 2.76
CA PRO A 166 9.21 -8.92 3.52
C PRO A 166 8.15 -8.27 4.43
N SER A 167 6.86 -8.38 4.08
CA SER A 167 5.78 -7.78 4.87
C SER A 167 5.51 -8.51 6.19
N THR A 168 6.01 -9.74 6.37
CA THR A 168 5.76 -10.55 7.58
C THR A 168 6.15 -9.82 8.88
N VAL A 169 7.22 -9.05 8.86
CA VAL A 169 7.69 -8.31 10.04
C VAL A 169 6.73 -7.19 10.44
N LEU A 170 6.02 -6.61 9.48
CA LEU A 170 5.06 -5.52 9.70
C LEU A 170 3.78 -5.98 10.41
N HIS A 171 3.56 -7.30 10.53
CA HIS A 171 2.42 -7.89 11.22
C HIS A 171 2.76 -8.39 12.64
N GLN A 172 4.01 -8.21 13.09
CA GLN A 172 4.45 -8.65 14.42
C GLN A 172 4.15 -7.61 15.50
N GLU A 173 3.84 -8.08 16.70
CA GLU A 173 3.60 -7.22 17.88
C GLU A 173 4.80 -6.29 18.15
N SER A 174 6.02 -6.78 17.98
CA SER A 174 7.25 -6.00 18.15
C SER A 174 7.28 -4.76 17.27
N PHE A 175 6.81 -4.86 16.04
CA PHE A 175 6.70 -3.73 15.12
C PHE A 175 5.68 -2.71 15.62
N TYR A 176 4.49 -3.14 16.01
CA TYR A 176 3.46 -2.24 16.55
C TYR A 176 3.89 -1.54 17.84
N ARG A 177 4.70 -2.18 18.68
CA ARG A 177 5.31 -1.53 19.85
C ARG A 177 6.24 -0.38 19.44
N LYS A 178 7.04 -0.54 18.37
CA LYS A 178 7.87 0.52 17.80
C LYS A 178 7.01 1.66 17.26
N LEU A 179 5.96 1.35 16.49
CA LEU A 179 5.02 2.35 15.98
C LEU A 179 4.41 3.17 17.13
N LYS A 180 3.94 2.48 18.19
CA LYS A 180 3.38 3.13 19.37
C LYS A 180 4.36 4.11 20.04
N ALA A 181 5.65 3.77 20.10
CA ALA A 181 6.68 4.64 20.66
C ALA A 181 6.94 5.90 19.81
N LYS A 182 6.53 5.90 18.55
CA LYS A 182 6.64 7.05 17.64
C LYS A 182 5.34 7.85 17.49
N LEU A 183 4.27 7.45 18.18
CA LEU A 183 3.06 8.24 18.23
C LEU A 183 3.19 9.41 19.22
N ARG A 184 2.63 10.54 18.84
CA ARG A 184 2.35 11.65 19.77
C ARG A 184 1.21 11.26 20.72
N PRO A 185 1.07 11.96 21.86
CA PRO A 185 -0.09 11.75 22.73
C PRO A 185 -1.41 11.89 21.95
N GLY A 186 -2.28 10.88 22.07
CA GLY A 186 -3.54 10.82 21.30
C GLY A 186 -3.40 10.37 19.85
N GLY A 187 -2.21 9.99 19.42
CA GLY A 187 -1.96 9.50 18.06
C GLY A 187 -2.65 8.18 17.75
N ILE A 188 -2.89 7.93 16.46
CA ILE A 188 -3.69 6.81 15.96
C ILE A 188 -2.84 5.94 15.02
N ILE A 189 -3.00 4.61 15.12
CA ILE A 189 -2.51 3.64 14.13
C ILE A 189 -3.72 3.04 13.42
N ALA A 190 -3.70 3.03 12.09
CA ALA A 190 -4.60 2.22 11.28
C ALA A 190 -3.78 1.29 10.39
N ALA A 191 -4.25 0.07 10.21
CA ALA A 191 -3.53 -0.94 9.46
C ALA A 191 -4.48 -1.79 8.62
N GLN A 192 -4.00 -2.22 7.45
CA GLN A 192 -4.60 -3.31 6.71
C GLN A 192 -4.49 -4.59 7.55
N ALA A 193 -5.57 -5.32 7.68
CA ALA A 193 -5.64 -6.52 8.51
C ALA A 193 -6.11 -7.78 7.74
N GLY A 194 -6.19 -7.72 6.42
CA GLY A 194 -6.72 -8.79 5.58
C GLY A 194 -8.25 -8.90 5.63
N SER A 195 -8.77 -9.98 5.06
CA SER A 195 -10.21 -10.23 5.02
C SER A 195 -10.65 -11.11 6.18
N LEU A 196 -11.55 -10.62 7.01
CA LEU A 196 -12.19 -11.42 8.08
C LEU A 196 -12.91 -12.65 7.52
N MET A 197 -13.50 -12.56 6.32
CA MET A 197 -14.23 -13.68 5.72
C MET A 197 -13.30 -14.80 5.21
N LEU A 198 -12.11 -14.44 4.74
CA LEU A 198 -11.17 -15.39 4.12
C LEU A 198 -10.14 -15.93 5.13
N HIS A 199 -9.94 -15.23 6.25
CA HIS A 199 -8.87 -15.52 7.20
C HIS A 199 -9.38 -15.63 8.67
N LEU A 200 -10.62 -16.09 8.86
CA LEU A 200 -11.26 -16.23 10.20
C LEU A 200 -10.35 -16.96 11.20
N ASP A 201 -9.72 -18.06 10.77
CA ASP A 201 -8.86 -18.86 11.65
C ASP A 201 -7.56 -18.16 12.05
N SER A 202 -7.05 -17.24 11.22
CA SER A 202 -5.84 -16.49 11.50
C SER A 202 -6.10 -15.26 12.38
N HIS A 203 -7.29 -14.69 12.31
CA HIS A 203 -7.68 -13.51 13.09
C HIS A 203 -8.19 -13.86 14.50
N ALA A 204 -8.78 -15.05 14.68
CA ALA A 204 -9.23 -15.54 16.00
C ALA A 204 -8.07 -15.84 16.98
N ARG A 205 -6.82 -15.83 16.49
CA ARG A 205 -5.62 -16.14 17.29
C ARG A 205 -4.72 -14.92 17.57
N LYS A 206 -5.14 -13.74 17.18
CA LYS A 206 -4.43 -12.46 17.41
C LYS A 206 -5.25 -11.56 18.34
#